data_f7083692dedbf474033c2661b7f1f0ed
#
_entry.id   f7083692dedbf474033c2661b7f1f0ed
#
_cell.length_a   1.000
_cell.length_b   1.000
_cell.length_c   1.000
_cell.angle_alpha   90.00
_cell.angle_beta   90.00
_cell.angle_gamma   90.00
#
_symmetry.space_group_name_H-M   'P 1'
#
loop_
_entity.id
_entity.type
_entity.pdbx_description
1 polymer ?
#
loop_
_entity_poly.entity_id
_entity_poly.type
_entity_poly.pdbx_seq_one_letter_code
_entity_poly.pdbx_strand_id
1 'polypeptide(L)'
;MIWSDAAAQHLARSQRYPGAVDIEVDWTVEAVNDIDAVQVDPYWTSRVNAFAIIGYSAAAGAVLVVLAYRDLDGDLHGMTAWPAAGRALRLYTDGRTS
;
A
#
# COMPACT_ATOMS: atom_id res chain seq x y z
N MET A 1 7.43 -0.73 9.70
CA MET A 1 5.96 -0.97 9.53
C MET A 1 5.60 -2.30 10.16
N ILE A 2 4.46 -2.35 10.83
CA ILE A 2 3.99 -3.52 11.58
C ILE A 2 2.84 -4.17 10.80
N TRP A 3 2.94 -5.49 10.56
CA TRP A 3 1.88 -6.29 9.97
C TRP A 3 1.45 -7.36 10.96
N SER A 4 0.19 -7.28 11.44
CA SER A 4 -0.40 -8.39 12.21
C SER A 4 -0.66 -9.59 11.30
N ASP A 5 -0.78 -10.79 11.86
CA ASP A 5 -1.08 -11.98 11.07
C ASP A 5 -2.42 -11.83 10.32
N ALA A 6 -3.43 -11.27 10.98
CA ALA A 6 -4.73 -11.04 10.38
C ALA A 6 -4.64 -10.06 9.20
N ALA A 7 -3.89 -8.95 9.36
CA ALA A 7 -3.71 -7.98 8.28
C ALA A 7 -2.90 -8.57 7.14
N ALA A 8 -1.84 -9.33 7.44
CA ALA A 8 -1.01 -9.96 6.41
C ALA A 8 -1.81 -10.95 5.55
N GLN A 9 -2.82 -11.61 6.11
CA GLN A 9 -3.68 -12.51 5.33
C GLN A 9 -4.47 -11.78 4.23
N HIS A 10 -4.74 -10.49 4.39
CA HIS A 10 -5.39 -9.69 3.35
C HIS A 10 -4.52 -9.52 2.11
N LEU A 11 -3.22 -9.73 2.23
CA LEU A 11 -2.28 -9.64 1.11
C LEU A 11 -2.38 -10.83 0.16
N ALA A 12 -2.92 -11.96 0.61
CA ALA A 12 -3.22 -13.12 -0.22
C ALA A 12 -4.53 -12.90 -0.98
N ARG A 13 -4.54 -11.92 -1.87
CA ARG A 13 -5.75 -11.42 -2.53
C ARG A 13 -6.42 -12.43 -3.44
N SER A 14 -5.65 -13.35 -4.03
CA SER A 14 -6.18 -14.38 -4.94
C SER A 14 -7.19 -15.31 -4.27
N GLN A 15 -7.14 -15.42 -2.94
CA GLN A 15 -8.09 -16.24 -2.19
C GLN A 15 -9.50 -15.62 -2.17
N ARG A 16 -9.61 -14.29 -2.31
CA ARG A 16 -10.88 -13.56 -2.29
C ARG A 16 -11.28 -13.02 -3.65
N TYR A 17 -10.30 -12.71 -4.48
CA TYR A 17 -10.50 -12.10 -5.79
C TYR A 17 -9.79 -12.96 -6.84
N PRO A 18 -10.50 -13.85 -7.55
CA PRO A 18 -9.87 -14.72 -8.56
C PRO A 18 -9.08 -13.90 -9.57
N GLY A 19 -7.84 -14.33 -9.84
CA GLY A 19 -6.95 -13.64 -10.74
C GLY A 19 -6.22 -12.44 -10.15
N ALA A 20 -6.47 -12.08 -8.89
CA ALA A 20 -5.76 -10.99 -8.24
C ALA A 20 -4.33 -11.39 -7.90
N VAL A 21 -3.43 -10.41 -7.89
CA VAL A 21 -2.03 -10.61 -7.51
C VAL A 21 -1.93 -10.66 -5.98
N ASP A 22 -1.29 -11.70 -5.46
CA ASP A 22 -0.94 -11.78 -4.05
C ASP A 22 0.24 -10.86 -3.78
N ILE A 23 0.19 -10.16 -2.64
CA ILE A 23 1.22 -9.19 -2.26
C ILE A 23 2.04 -9.78 -1.11
N GLU A 24 3.35 -9.67 -1.18
CA GLU A 24 4.23 -10.07 -0.09
C GLU A 24 4.50 -8.89 0.84
N VAL A 25 4.69 -9.17 2.14
CA VAL A 25 4.97 -8.14 3.13
C VAL A 25 6.22 -7.33 2.74
N ASP A 26 7.27 -8.01 2.28
CA ASP A 26 8.52 -7.34 1.88
C ASP A 26 8.29 -6.32 0.75
N TRP A 27 7.36 -6.60 -0.15
CA TRP A 27 7.02 -5.65 -1.21
C TRP A 27 6.39 -4.38 -0.66
N THR A 28 5.56 -4.50 0.38
CA THR A 28 4.95 -3.33 1.01
C THR A 28 5.98 -2.47 1.72
N VAL A 29 6.96 -3.10 2.34
CA VAL A 29 8.07 -2.38 2.99
C VAL A 29 8.88 -1.60 1.97
N GLU A 30 9.18 -2.19 0.82
CA GLU A 30 9.87 -1.48 -0.26
C GLU A 30 9.07 -0.29 -0.76
N ALA A 31 7.76 -0.48 -0.98
CA ALA A 31 6.88 0.59 -1.47
C ALA A 31 6.81 1.77 -0.48
N VAL A 32 6.69 1.48 0.80
CA VAL A 32 6.62 2.50 1.86
C VAL A 32 7.95 3.27 1.98
N ASN A 33 9.07 2.61 1.73
CA ASN A 33 10.40 3.21 1.81
C ASN A 33 10.88 3.83 0.48
N ASP A 34 10.06 3.75 -0.58
CA ASP A 34 10.40 4.40 -1.84
C ASP A 34 10.53 5.91 -1.63
N ILE A 35 11.66 6.48 -2.06
CA ILE A 35 11.93 7.92 -1.91
C ILE A 35 10.89 8.77 -2.63
N ASP A 36 10.26 8.22 -3.67
CA ASP A 36 9.23 8.91 -4.46
C ASP A 36 7.81 8.59 -3.98
N ALA A 37 7.65 7.86 -2.87
CA ALA A 37 6.34 7.47 -2.38
C ALA A 37 5.43 8.68 -2.12
N VAL A 38 4.16 8.53 -2.47
CA VAL A 38 3.14 9.57 -2.31
C VAL A 38 2.16 9.12 -1.22
N GLN A 39 1.85 10.02 -0.29
CA GLN A 39 0.87 9.74 0.78
C GLN A 39 -0.45 10.42 0.46
N VAL A 40 -1.54 9.67 0.61
CA VAL A 40 -2.92 10.18 0.46
C VAL A 40 -3.63 10.00 1.79
N ASP A 41 -3.97 11.11 2.45
CA ASP A 41 -4.53 11.11 3.80
C ASP A 41 -5.72 12.08 3.90
N PRO A 42 -6.95 11.63 4.17
CA PRO A 42 -7.38 10.22 4.23
C PRO A 42 -7.48 9.59 2.85
N TYR A 43 -7.45 8.25 2.79
CA TYR A 43 -7.63 7.56 1.52
C TYR A 43 -9.10 7.63 1.09
N TRP A 44 -9.33 7.90 -0.20
CA TRP A 44 -10.65 8.25 -0.76
C TRP A 44 -11.78 7.28 -0.43
N THR A 45 -11.49 6.00 -0.48
CA THR A 45 -12.50 4.94 -0.33
C THR A 45 -12.46 4.28 1.04
N SER A 46 -11.56 4.73 1.92
CA SER A 46 -11.46 4.15 3.25
C SER A 46 -12.66 4.57 4.11
N ARG A 47 -13.25 3.58 4.78
CA ARG A 47 -14.34 3.80 5.74
C ARG A 47 -13.83 3.98 7.16
N VAL A 48 -12.54 3.76 7.37
CA VAL A 48 -11.84 3.95 8.64
C VAL A 48 -10.83 5.08 8.46
N ASN A 49 -10.29 5.57 9.57
CA ASN A 49 -9.32 6.66 9.53
C ASN A 49 -7.94 6.14 9.08
N ALA A 50 -7.85 5.76 7.82
CA ALA A 50 -6.66 5.19 7.21
C ALA A 50 -6.15 6.11 6.11
N PHE A 51 -4.86 6.01 5.83
CA PHE A 51 -4.23 6.70 4.72
C PHE A 51 -3.53 5.69 3.81
N ALA A 52 -3.18 6.12 2.60
CA ALA A 52 -2.47 5.27 1.65
C ALA A 52 -1.07 5.81 1.41
N ILE A 53 -0.13 4.88 1.25
CA ILE A 53 1.21 5.17 0.75
C ILE A 53 1.32 4.48 -0.60
N ILE A 54 1.62 5.24 -1.65
CA ILE A 54 1.73 4.75 -3.02
C ILE A 54 3.19 4.78 -3.39
N GLY A 55 3.81 3.63 -3.59
CA GLY A 55 5.23 3.53 -3.83
C GLY A 55 5.59 2.32 -4.68
N TYR A 56 6.82 2.31 -5.20
CA TYR A 56 7.33 1.26 -6.06
C TYR A 56 8.04 0.19 -5.24
N SER A 57 7.74 -1.07 -5.58
CA SER A 57 8.48 -2.23 -5.07
C SER A 57 9.29 -2.83 -6.21
N ALA A 58 10.61 -2.85 -6.07
CA ALA A 58 11.49 -3.45 -7.06
C ALA A 58 11.28 -4.97 -7.14
N ALA A 59 11.08 -5.64 -6.01
CA ALA A 59 10.84 -7.07 -5.97
C ALA A 59 9.52 -7.46 -6.66
N ALA A 60 8.48 -6.64 -6.50
CA ALA A 60 7.22 -6.84 -7.19
C ALA A 60 7.26 -6.40 -8.65
N GLY A 61 8.18 -5.49 -9.00
CA GLY A 61 8.22 -4.85 -10.31
C GLY A 61 7.01 -3.97 -10.57
N ALA A 62 6.41 -3.37 -9.53
CA ALA A 62 5.16 -2.63 -9.64
C ALA A 62 5.03 -1.57 -8.58
N VAL A 63 4.21 -0.57 -8.87
CA VAL A 63 3.76 0.43 -7.90
C VAL A 63 2.61 -0.18 -7.10
N LEU A 64 2.66 -0.04 -5.78
CA LEU A 64 1.65 -0.59 -4.87
C LEU A 64 0.96 0.54 -4.12
N VAL A 65 -0.31 0.32 -3.80
CA VAL A 65 -1.04 1.12 -2.80
C VAL A 65 -1.00 0.33 -1.51
N VAL A 66 -0.44 0.92 -0.46
CA VAL A 66 -0.40 0.31 0.88
C VAL A 66 -1.31 1.12 1.79
N LEU A 67 -2.37 0.51 2.25
CA LEU A 67 -3.30 1.15 3.19
C LEU A 67 -2.81 0.91 4.60
N ALA A 68 -2.74 1.97 5.40
CA ALA A 68 -2.11 1.92 6.71
C ALA A 68 -2.76 2.88 7.69
N TYR A 69 -2.46 2.69 8.98
CA TYR A 69 -2.82 3.64 10.04
C TYR A 69 -1.67 3.76 11.03
N ARG A 70 -1.65 4.86 11.78
CA ARG A 70 -0.72 5.02 12.90
C ARG A 70 -1.44 4.79 14.21
N ASP A 71 -0.79 4.07 15.13
CA ASP A 71 -1.33 3.88 16.47
C ASP A 71 -1.00 5.09 17.37
N LEU A 72 -1.38 5.01 18.65
CA LEU A 72 -1.16 6.10 19.59
C LEU A 72 0.32 6.36 19.87
N ASP A 73 1.16 5.37 19.68
CA ASP A 73 2.61 5.50 19.83
C ASP A 73 3.30 6.04 18.57
N GLY A 74 2.54 6.23 17.48
CA GLY A 74 3.06 6.70 16.21
C GLY A 74 3.59 5.60 15.31
N ASP A 75 3.44 4.34 15.69
CA ASP A 75 3.88 3.21 14.88
C ASP A 75 2.95 2.98 13.70
N LEU A 76 3.55 2.68 12.54
CA LEU A 76 2.81 2.45 11.30
C LEU A 76 2.37 1.00 11.19
N HIS A 77 1.07 0.79 11.03
CA HIS A 77 0.47 -0.53 10.86
C HIS A 77 -0.10 -0.69 9.46
N GLY A 78 0.27 -1.77 8.77
CA GLY A 78 -0.30 -2.13 7.48
C GLY A 78 -1.68 -2.77 7.66
N MET A 79 -2.61 -2.41 6.77
CA MET A 79 -3.96 -2.96 6.74
C MET A 79 -4.15 -3.89 5.55
N THR A 80 -3.79 -3.44 4.37
CA THR A 80 -3.85 -4.20 3.12
C THR A 80 -3.03 -3.48 2.07
N ALA A 81 -2.84 -4.12 0.92
CA ALA A 81 -2.14 -3.52 -0.20
C ALA A 81 -2.63 -4.15 -1.51
N TRP A 82 -2.48 -3.40 -2.60
CA TRP A 82 -2.83 -3.89 -3.93
C TRP A 82 -1.99 -3.16 -4.98
N PRO A 83 -1.86 -3.70 -6.19
CA PRO A 83 -1.17 -3.01 -7.28
C PRO A 83 -1.89 -1.70 -7.64
N ALA A 84 -1.15 -0.61 -7.75
CA ALA A 84 -1.72 0.68 -8.11
C ALA A 84 -2.21 0.67 -9.56
N ALA A 85 -3.36 1.32 -9.78
CA ALA A 85 -3.93 1.49 -11.09
C ALA A 85 -4.72 2.81 -11.14
N GLY A 86 -5.01 3.29 -12.34
CA GLY A 86 -5.84 4.47 -12.51
C GLY A 86 -5.30 5.70 -11.78
N ARG A 87 -6.15 6.31 -10.96
CA ARG A 87 -5.83 7.55 -10.25
C ARG A 87 -4.63 7.42 -9.31
N ALA A 88 -4.53 6.30 -8.59
CA ALA A 88 -3.41 6.08 -7.66
C ALA A 88 -2.08 6.01 -8.41
N LEU A 89 -2.05 5.28 -9.53
CA LEU A 89 -0.84 5.18 -10.33
C LEU A 89 -0.46 6.54 -10.93
N ARG A 90 -1.43 7.32 -11.38
CA ARG A 90 -1.17 8.67 -11.91
C ARG A 90 -0.59 9.59 -10.84
N LEU A 91 -1.08 9.52 -9.61
CA LEU A 91 -0.53 10.34 -8.52
C LEU A 91 0.95 10.04 -8.28
N TYR A 92 1.32 8.76 -8.30
CA TYR A 92 2.72 8.38 -8.15
C TYR A 92 3.56 8.89 -9.32
N THR A 93 3.10 8.66 -10.54
CA THR A 93 3.81 9.07 -11.75
C THR A 93 3.97 10.60 -11.82
N ASP A 94 2.90 11.34 -11.54
CA ASP A 94 2.92 12.81 -11.57
C ASP A 94 3.82 13.37 -10.47
N GLY A 95 3.82 12.76 -9.30
CA GLY A 95 4.69 13.15 -8.19
C GLY A 95 6.17 13.04 -8.54
N ARG A 96 6.54 12.05 -9.37
CA ARG A 96 7.93 11.84 -9.79
C ARG A 96 8.41 12.86 -10.81
N THR A 97 7.50 13.44 -11.57
CA THR A 97 7.83 14.37 -12.64
C THR A 97 7.81 15.83 -12.20
N SER A 98 7.37 16.09 -10.98
CA SER A 98 7.26 17.46 -10.46
C SER A 98 8.53 17.96 -9.77
#